data_eeaad8b05dde9ff95bef35705b6d062b
#
_entry.id   eeaad8b05dde9ff95bef35705b6d062b
#
_cell.length_a   1.000
_cell.length_b   1.000
_cell.length_c   1.000
_cell.angle_alpha   90.00
_cell.angle_beta   90.00
_cell.angle_gamma   90.00
#
_symmetry.space_group_name_H-M   'P 1'
#
loop_
_entity.id
_entity.type
_entity.pdbx_description
1 polymer ?
#
loop_
_entity_poly.entity_id
_entity_poly.type
_entity_poly.pdbx_seq_one_letter_code
_entity_poly.pdbx_strand_id
1 'polypeptide(L)'
;MIRRCWTLGVALLLLGCAQETPPDNSLAAYFDHAGRDDVLAGGVRMIPIETPKGRFQVWTKRVGNNPRIKVLLLHGGPGATHEYLEAFDSWLPGAGIEYYYYDQLGSAYSDQPKEPELWEIPRFVDEVEQVRTALGLTADNFVLYGQSWGGVLAIEYALAHPENLKGLVISNMMASIPAYNEYAKTVLMPAMDPKALAEVQAIENAKDYENPRYMDLLVPNFYELHILRMPADQWPDPVNRAFAKLNHDVYIPLQGPSEMGASGKLLDWDRSRDLPSIKVPTLVIGARYDTMDPKYMEWMAKQLPNGTYLYCPNGSHMALYDDQATYFEGLIKFLHAIDTKESKS
;
A
#
# COMPACT_ATOMS: atom_id res chain seq x y z
N MET A 1 0.35 57.87 -65.76
CA MET A 1 -0.16 56.51 -65.44
C MET A 1 0.84 55.91 -64.55
N ILE A 2 0.60 55.86 -63.20
CA ILE A 2 1.50 55.29 -62.19
C ILE A 2 0.84 54.05 -61.66
N ARG A 3 1.43 52.86 -61.95
CA ARG A 3 0.98 51.57 -61.40
C ARG A 3 1.57 51.40 -60.05
N ARG A 4 0.75 51.27 -58.99
CA ARG A 4 1.15 50.86 -57.65
C ARG A 4 1.17 49.34 -57.60
N CYS A 5 2.35 48.74 -57.35
CA CYS A 5 2.49 47.34 -56.93
C CYS A 5 2.20 47.20 -55.43
N TRP A 6 1.27 46.35 -55.09
CA TRP A 6 1.03 45.90 -53.71
C TRP A 6 1.81 44.59 -53.49
N THR A 7 2.78 44.61 -52.60
CA THR A 7 3.46 43.41 -52.11
C THR A 7 2.68 42.91 -50.91
N LEU A 8 2.05 41.74 -51.02
CA LEU A 8 1.53 40.98 -49.89
C LEU A 8 2.69 40.31 -49.15
N GLY A 9 2.97 40.74 -47.93
CA GLY A 9 3.85 40.04 -47.01
C GLY A 9 3.10 38.89 -46.37
N VAL A 10 3.53 37.66 -46.67
CA VAL A 10 3.08 36.46 -45.97
C VAL A 10 3.91 36.33 -44.71
N ALA A 11 3.32 36.58 -43.54
CA ALA A 11 3.93 36.28 -42.24
C ALA A 11 3.82 34.77 -41.99
N LEU A 12 4.92 34.05 -42.11
CA LEU A 12 5.03 32.66 -41.60
C LEU A 12 5.06 32.68 -40.06
N LEU A 13 3.96 32.30 -39.45
CA LEU A 13 3.95 31.92 -38.03
C LEU A 13 4.67 30.57 -37.88
N LEU A 14 5.92 30.60 -37.44
CA LEU A 14 6.63 29.44 -36.95
C LEU A 14 6.00 29.07 -35.58
N LEU A 15 5.07 28.12 -35.60
CA LEU A 15 4.69 27.37 -34.40
C LEU A 15 5.89 26.51 -34.00
N GLY A 16 6.71 27.01 -33.09
CA GLY A 16 7.72 26.26 -32.43
C GLY A 16 7.02 25.21 -31.53
N CYS A 17 7.00 23.94 -31.96
CA CYS A 17 6.78 22.86 -31.06
C CYS A 17 7.90 22.91 -30.01
N ALA A 18 7.59 23.34 -28.80
CA ALA A 18 8.47 23.12 -27.67
C ALA A 18 8.63 21.59 -27.54
N GLN A 19 9.78 21.06 -27.94
CA GLN A 19 10.15 19.70 -27.60
C GLN A 19 10.26 19.65 -26.07
N GLU A 20 9.33 18.96 -25.43
CA GLU A 20 9.47 18.62 -24.03
C GLU A 20 10.80 17.85 -23.89
N THR A 21 11.75 18.44 -23.19
CA THR A 21 12.97 17.73 -22.82
C THR A 21 12.58 16.51 -21.99
N PRO A 22 13.11 15.32 -22.30
CA PRO A 22 12.85 14.15 -21.46
C PRO A 22 13.20 14.50 -20.00
N PRO A 23 12.40 14.04 -19.02
CA PRO A 23 12.70 14.30 -17.63
C PRO A 23 14.11 13.82 -17.29
N ASP A 24 14.85 14.64 -16.58
CA ASP A 24 16.16 14.28 -16.04
C ASP A 24 15.95 13.22 -14.95
N ASN A 25 16.32 11.98 -15.23
CA ASN A 25 16.27 10.86 -14.31
C ASN A 25 17.58 10.72 -13.49
N SER A 26 18.41 11.73 -13.45
CA SER A 26 19.63 11.72 -12.63
C SER A 26 19.29 11.71 -11.13
N LEU A 27 20.21 11.19 -10.31
CA LEU A 27 20.09 11.28 -8.85
C LEU A 27 20.03 12.75 -8.38
N ALA A 28 20.66 13.67 -9.11
CA ALA A 28 20.60 15.09 -8.81
C ALA A 28 19.17 15.63 -8.95
N ALA A 29 18.46 15.28 -10.03
CA ALA A 29 17.06 15.65 -10.21
C ALA A 29 16.14 14.95 -9.18
N TYR A 30 16.43 13.71 -8.85
CA TYR A 30 15.68 12.96 -7.82
C TYR A 30 15.78 13.61 -6.44
N PHE A 31 16.94 14.14 -6.08
CA PHE A 31 17.16 14.85 -4.81
C PHE A 31 17.01 16.37 -4.90
N ASP A 32 16.57 16.90 -6.06
CA ASP A 32 16.23 18.32 -6.18
C ASP A 32 14.92 18.62 -5.44
N HIS A 33 15.01 19.41 -4.40
CA HIS A 33 13.88 19.83 -3.58
C HIS A 33 13.46 21.28 -3.84
N ALA A 34 14.00 21.92 -4.90
CA ALA A 34 13.64 23.29 -5.24
C ALA A 34 12.12 23.44 -5.43
N GLY A 35 11.54 24.47 -4.80
CA GLY A 35 10.10 24.73 -4.85
C GLY A 35 9.22 23.80 -4.00
N ARG A 36 9.80 22.90 -3.19
CA ARG A 36 9.06 22.07 -2.23
C ARG A 36 8.98 22.79 -0.88
N ASP A 37 7.78 22.80 -0.29
CA ASP A 37 7.49 23.45 1.00
C ASP A 37 7.90 22.60 2.22
N ASP A 38 8.18 21.32 2.02
CA ASP A 38 8.54 20.35 3.07
C ASP A 38 10.06 20.16 3.26
N VAL A 39 10.91 20.95 2.60
CA VAL A 39 12.39 20.79 2.62
C VAL A 39 12.95 20.84 4.03
N LEU A 40 12.56 21.85 4.81
CA LEU A 40 13.07 22.03 6.19
C LEU A 40 12.56 20.97 7.15
N ALA A 41 11.45 20.30 6.83
CA ALA A 41 10.88 19.22 7.62
C ALA A 41 11.35 17.82 7.14
N GLY A 42 12.31 17.76 6.20
CA GLY A 42 12.84 16.49 5.67
C GLY A 42 11.78 15.69 4.91
N GLY A 43 10.81 16.35 4.25
CA GLY A 43 9.71 15.74 3.54
C GLY A 43 8.48 15.43 4.40
N VAL A 44 8.54 15.68 5.72
CA VAL A 44 7.42 15.41 6.64
C VAL A 44 6.35 16.50 6.54
N ARG A 45 5.08 16.07 6.49
CA ARG A 45 3.92 16.94 6.58
C ARG A 45 2.88 16.31 7.51
N MET A 46 2.33 17.13 8.41
CA MET A 46 1.09 16.82 9.12
C MET A 46 -0.08 17.32 8.29
N ILE A 47 -0.93 16.41 7.83
CA ILE A 47 -2.08 16.72 6.99
C ILE A 47 -3.33 16.73 7.85
N PRO A 48 -4.04 17.87 7.91
CA PRO A 48 -5.32 17.90 8.58
C PRO A 48 -6.37 17.17 7.78
N ILE A 49 -7.11 16.29 8.44
CA ILE A 49 -8.25 15.56 7.90
C ILE A 49 -9.52 15.88 8.68
N GLU A 50 -10.65 15.92 7.98
CA GLU A 50 -11.97 16.04 8.58
C GLU A 50 -12.58 14.66 8.77
N THR A 51 -13.21 14.43 9.91
CA THR A 51 -13.91 13.17 10.21
C THR A 51 -15.27 13.45 10.86
N PRO A 52 -16.18 12.47 10.96
CA PRO A 52 -17.45 12.64 11.69
C PRO A 52 -17.30 13.00 13.18
N LYS A 53 -16.10 12.84 13.75
CA LYS A 53 -15.78 13.14 15.15
C LYS A 53 -14.92 14.40 15.32
N GLY A 54 -14.65 15.12 14.23
CA GLY A 54 -13.86 16.34 14.24
C GLY A 54 -12.61 16.24 13.39
N ARG A 55 -11.73 17.22 13.59
CA ARG A 55 -10.50 17.36 12.80
C ARG A 55 -9.33 16.73 13.53
N PHE A 56 -8.55 15.94 12.76
CA PHE A 56 -7.34 15.29 13.24
C PHE A 56 -6.18 15.57 12.29
N GLN A 57 -4.96 15.18 12.70
CA GLN A 57 -3.74 15.28 11.90
C GLN A 57 -3.23 13.88 11.57
N VAL A 58 -2.89 13.66 10.30
CA VAL A 58 -2.18 12.44 9.87
C VAL A 58 -0.79 12.78 9.36
N TRP A 59 0.16 11.92 9.69
CA TRP A 59 1.56 12.09 9.36
C TRP A 59 1.88 11.48 7.98
N THR A 60 2.63 12.23 7.17
CA THR A 60 3.19 11.75 5.91
C THR A 60 4.65 12.15 5.78
N LYS A 61 5.44 11.38 4.99
CA LYS A 61 6.81 11.74 4.65
C LYS A 61 7.07 11.42 3.18
N ARG A 62 7.41 12.43 2.41
CA ARG A 62 7.83 12.31 1.02
C ARG A 62 9.31 11.92 0.92
N VAL A 63 9.62 10.99 0.01
CA VAL A 63 10.98 10.64 -0.39
C VAL A 63 11.11 10.79 -1.91
N GLY A 64 12.10 11.52 -2.35
CA GLY A 64 12.40 11.73 -3.76
C GLY A 64 11.61 12.88 -4.41
N ASN A 65 11.78 12.98 -5.72
CA ASN A 65 11.14 13.95 -6.59
C ASN A 65 10.94 13.33 -7.98
N ASN A 66 9.70 12.97 -8.32
CA ASN A 66 9.34 12.46 -9.63
C ASN A 66 7.97 13.02 -10.04
N PRO A 67 7.85 13.74 -11.17
CA PRO A 67 6.59 14.33 -11.58
C PRO A 67 5.56 13.31 -12.08
N ARG A 68 5.99 12.10 -12.51
CA ARG A 68 5.16 11.13 -13.23
C ARG A 68 4.78 9.89 -12.43
N ILE A 69 5.59 9.49 -11.46
CA ILE A 69 5.34 8.32 -10.60
C ILE A 69 5.49 8.72 -9.14
N LYS A 70 4.37 8.74 -8.44
CA LYS A 70 4.27 9.05 -7.02
C LYS A 70 3.46 7.97 -6.32
N VAL A 71 4.11 7.21 -5.46
CA VAL A 71 3.50 6.07 -4.79
C VAL A 71 3.11 6.47 -3.36
N LEU A 72 1.82 6.42 -3.04
CA LEU A 72 1.35 6.52 -1.64
C LEU A 72 1.30 5.11 -1.04
N LEU A 73 2.01 4.90 0.06
CA LEU A 73 2.16 3.61 0.72
C LEU A 73 1.15 3.47 1.86
N LEU A 74 0.15 2.61 1.69
CA LEU A 74 -0.79 2.24 2.74
C LEU A 74 -0.25 1.04 3.51
N HIS A 75 0.05 1.24 4.79
CA HIS A 75 0.48 0.18 5.69
C HIS A 75 -0.67 -0.76 6.09
N GLY A 76 -0.31 -1.94 6.58
CA GLY A 76 -1.20 -2.97 7.08
C GLY A 76 -1.65 -2.77 8.53
N GLY A 77 -1.98 -3.85 9.16
CA GLY A 77 -2.60 -3.98 10.45
C GLY A 77 -4.08 -4.36 10.27
N PRO A 78 -5.06 -3.48 10.41
CA PRO A 78 -5.03 -2.00 10.58
C PRO A 78 -4.36 -1.53 11.87
N GLY A 79 -4.00 -0.26 11.95
CA GLY A 79 -3.36 0.31 13.14
C GLY A 79 -1.88 -0.03 13.33
N ALA A 80 -1.21 -0.65 12.31
CA ALA A 80 0.24 -0.76 12.27
C ALA A 80 0.89 0.60 11.96
N THR A 81 2.12 0.63 11.47
CA THR A 81 2.85 1.86 11.17
C THR A 81 3.53 1.75 9.81
N HIS A 82 3.97 2.89 9.23
CA HIS A 82 4.75 2.88 8.01
C HIS A 82 6.11 2.17 8.15
N GLU A 83 6.63 2.00 9.37
CA GLU A 83 8.03 1.65 9.63
C GLU A 83 8.47 0.35 8.93
N TYR A 84 7.63 -0.69 8.91
CA TYR A 84 7.99 -1.92 8.18
C TYR A 84 8.08 -1.75 6.66
N LEU A 85 7.55 -0.65 6.12
CA LEU A 85 7.71 -0.30 4.71
C LEU A 85 9.04 0.42 4.42
N GLU A 86 9.89 0.69 5.42
CA GLU A 86 11.21 1.34 5.21
C GLU A 86 12.15 0.53 4.31
N ALA A 87 11.86 -0.75 4.03
CA ALA A 87 12.53 -1.52 2.98
C ALA A 87 12.51 -0.84 1.61
N PHE A 88 11.49 0.00 1.33
CA PHE A 88 11.36 0.79 0.11
C PHE A 88 12.54 1.77 -0.10
N ASP A 89 13.14 2.29 0.99
CA ASP A 89 14.29 3.21 0.94
C ASP A 89 15.52 2.61 0.26
N SER A 90 15.64 1.27 0.28
CA SER A 90 16.75 0.57 -0.35
C SER A 90 16.59 0.37 -1.86
N TRP A 91 15.38 0.56 -2.42
CA TRP A 91 15.06 0.19 -3.79
C TRP A 91 14.53 1.33 -4.64
N LEU A 92 13.53 2.07 -4.17
CA LEU A 92 12.84 3.07 -5.00
C LEU A 92 13.70 4.29 -5.35
N PRO A 93 14.60 4.81 -4.49
CA PRO A 93 15.49 5.90 -4.86
C PRO A 93 16.37 5.56 -6.07
N GLY A 94 16.94 4.35 -6.10
CA GLY A 94 17.75 3.88 -7.23
C GLY A 94 16.96 3.72 -8.54
N ALA A 95 15.64 3.56 -8.45
CA ALA A 95 14.71 3.50 -9.58
C ALA A 95 14.11 4.86 -9.97
N GLY A 96 14.45 5.95 -9.25
CA GLY A 96 13.96 7.29 -9.50
C GLY A 96 12.46 7.50 -9.19
N ILE A 97 11.87 6.68 -8.32
CA ILE A 97 10.43 6.70 -7.98
C ILE A 97 10.21 7.51 -6.71
N GLU A 98 9.35 8.55 -6.79
CA GLU A 98 8.90 9.30 -5.61
C GLU A 98 7.84 8.50 -4.86
N TYR A 99 7.93 8.48 -3.52
CA TYR A 99 6.96 7.80 -2.69
C TYR A 99 6.71 8.53 -1.38
N TYR A 100 5.57 8.18 -0.77
CA TYR A 100 5.10 8.79 0.46
C TYR A 100 4.80 7.70 1.48
N TYR A 101 5.49 7.75 2.61
CA TYR A 101 5.04 7.10 3.81
C TYR A 101 3.84 7.83 4.38
N TYR A 102 2.95 7.10 5.00
CA TYR A 102 1.73 7.62 5.58
C TYR A 102 1.31 6.76 6.76
N ASP A 103 1.19 7.36 7.92
CA ASP A 103 0.57 6.74 9.08
C ASP A 103 -0.92 7.10 9.09
N GLN A 104 -1.79 6.10 8.96
CA GLN A 104 -3.24 6.28 9.00
C GLN A 104 -3.68 6.78 10.38
N LEU A 105 -4.85 7.42 10.48
CA LEU A 105 -5.39 7.86 11.76
C LEU A 105 -5.47 6.70 12.76
N GLY A 106 -4.96 6.92 13.97
CA GLY A 106 -4.80 5.86 14.96
C GLY A 106 -3.45 5.13 14.92
N SER A 107 -2.54 5.51 14.03
CA SER A 107 -1.24 4.86 13.83
C SER A 107 -0.08 5.80 14.14
N ALA A 108 0.96 5.28 14.79
CA ALA A 108 2.27 5.90 15.03
C ALA A 108 2.28 7.43 15.26
N TYR A 109 2.72 8.21 14.26
CA TYR A 109 2.90 9.66 14.38
C TYR A 109 1.64 10.47 14.02
N SER A 110 0.57 9.83 13.60
CA SER A 110 -0.74 10.44 13.41
C SER A 110 -1.48 10.58 14.74
N ASP A 111 -2.51 11.44 14.78
CA ASP A 111 -3.37 11.52 15.95
C ASP A 111 -4.00 10.15 16.26
N GLN A 112 -4.19 9.88 17.56
CA GLN A 112 -4.70 8.59 18.03
C GLN A 112 -5.99 8.79 18.86
N PRO A 113 -7.10 9.10 18.19
CA PRO A 113 -8.39 9.25 18.83
C PRO A 113 -8.85 7.95 19.49
N LYS A 114 -9.73 8.06 20.48
CA LYS A 114 -10.29 6.92 21.22
C LYS A 114 -11.73 6.61 20.83
N GLU A 115 -12.19 7.15 19.72
CA GLU A 115 -13.55 7.02 19.20
C GLU A 115 -13.69 5.78 18.29
N PRO A 116 -14.25 4.65 18.77
CA PRO A 116 -14.34 3.40 18.01
C PRO A 116 -15.17 3.52 16.73
N GLU A 117 -16.05 4.53 16.64
CA GLU A 117 -16.88 4.83 15.49
C GLU A 117 -16.06 5.35 14.29
N LEU A 118 -14.80 5.74 14.50
CA LEU A 118 -13.88 6.12 13.43
C LEU A 118 -13.29 4.92 12.71
N TRP A 119 -13.38 3.73 13.29
CA TRP A 119 -12.79 2.52 12.70
C TRP A 119 -13.77 1.84 11.75
N GLU A 120 -13.99 2.50 10.58
CA GLU A 120 -14.87 2.06 9.50
C GLU A 120 -14.17 2.24 8.14
N ILE A 121 -14.30 1.26 7.24
CA ILE A 121 -13.66 1.30 5.89
C ILE A 121 -13.98 2.60 5.14
N PRO A 122 -15.25 3.05 5.03
CA PRO A 122 -15.56 4.27 4.29
C PRO A 122 -14.84 5.51 4.83
N ARG A 123 -14.65 5.60 6.15
CA ARG A 123 -13.93 6.70 6.78
C ARG A 123 -12.44 6.67 6.40
N PHE A 124 -11.80 5.48 6.35
CA PHE A 124 -10.42 5.35 5.91
C PHE A 124 -10.27 5.68 4.41
N VAL A 125 -11.24 5.31 3.56
CA VAL A 125 -11.24 5.68 2.14
C VAL A 125 -11.30 7.21 1.98
N ASP A 126 -12.17 7.89 2.71
CA ASP A 126 -12.27 9.36 2.72
C ASP A 126 -10.96 10.00 3.21
N GLU A 127 -10.32 9.44 4.23
CA GLU A 127 -9.02 9.89 4.72
C GLU A 127 -7.94 9.80 3.62
N VAL A 128 -7.87 8.70 2.88
CA VAL A 128 -6.92 8.54 1.76
C VAL A 128 -7.17 9.61 0.69
N GLU A 129 -8.43 9.93 0.38
CA GLU A 129 -8.77 10.96 -0.60
C GLU A 129 -8.36 12.36 -0.13
N GLN A 130 -8.52 12.67 1.15
CA GLN A 130 -8.07 13.94 1.74
C GLN A 130 -6.53 14.03 1.70
N VAL A 131 -5.81 12.96 2.04
CA VAL A 131 -4.35 12.89 1.99
C VAL A 131 -3.85 13.03 0.56
N ARG A 132 -4.44 12.29 -0.41
CA ARG A 132 -4.12 12.40 -1.84
C ARG A 132 -4.23 13.85 -2.32
N THR A 133 -5.34 14.49 -1.99
CA THR A 133 -5.61 15.88 -2.37
C THR A 133 -4.59 16.84 -1.78
N ALA A 134 -4.29 16.72 -0.50
CA ALA A 134 -3.32 17.56 0.21
C ALA A 134 -1.88 17.39 -0.32
N LEU A 135 -1.54 16.19 -0.83
CA LEU A 135 -0.24 15.90 -1.46
C LEU A 135 -0.18 16.27 -2.94
N GLY A 136 -1.30 16.70 -3.55
CA GLY A 136 -1.37 17.06 -4.97
C GLY A 136 -1.14 15.85 -5.89
N LEU A 137 -1.57 14.67 -5.49
CA LEU A 137 -1.49 13.46 -6.31
C LEU A 137 -2.67 13.42 -7.27
N THR A 138 -2.42 13.13 -8.55
CA THR A 138 -3.42 13.16 -9.63
C THR A 138 -3.37 11.90 -10.48
N ALA A 139 -4.37 11.69 -11.32
CA ALA A 139 -4.41 10.56 -12.26
C ALA A 139 -3.16 10.44 -13.14
N ASP A 140 -2.43 11.53 -13.37
CA ASP A 140 -1.22 11.53 -14.21
C ASP A 140 0.00 10.95 -13.49
N ASN A 141 -0.02 10.88 -12.15
CA ASN A 141 1.16 10.48 -11.38
C ASN A 141 0.87 9.57 -10.17
N PHE A 142 -0.37 9.42 -9.76
CA PHE A 142 -0.73 8.75 -8.52
C PHE A 142 -0.83 7.23 -8.66
N VAL A 143 0.06 6.53 -7.97
CA VAL A 143 -0.02 5.09 -7.76
C VAL A 143 -0.34 4.82 -6.29
N LEU A 144 -1.40 4.06 -6.04
CA LEU A 144 -1.76 3.63 -4.70
C LEU A 144 -1.21 2.22 -4.45
N TYR A 145 -0.40 2.09 -3.43
CA TYR A 145 0.12 0.82 -2.96
C TYR A 145 -0.52 0.48 -1.62
N GLY A 146 -1.00 -0.76 -1.47
CA GLY A 146 -1.51 -1.25 -0.20
C GLY A 146 -1.04 -2.66 0.10
N GLN A 147 -0.48 -2.86 1.30
CA GLN A 147 -0.05 -4.17 1.80
C GLN A 147 -0.98 -4.61 2.93
N SER A 148 -1.41 -5.89 2.94
CA SER A 148 -2.29 -6.44 3.97
C SER A 148 -3.58 -5.62 4.10
N TRP A 149 -3.97 -5.14 5.27
CA TRP A 149 -5.09 -4.18 5.44
C TRP A 149 -5.00 -3.00 4.46
N GLY A 150 -3.80 -2.47 4.20
CA GLY A 150 -3.60 -1.44 3.18
C GLY A 150 -4.10 -1.90 1.79
N GLY A 151 -4.06 -3.20 1.49
CA GLY A 151 -4.62 -3.79 0.27
C GLY A 151 -6.15 -3.78 0.25
N VAL A 152 -6.81 -4.02 1.40
CA VAL A 152 -8.28 -3.83 1.55
C VAL A 152 -8.64 -2.39 1.22
N LEU A 153 -7.93 -1.44 1.86
CA LEU A 153 -8.16 -0.01 1.68
C LEU A 153 -7.88 0.45 0.25
N ALA A 154 -6.84 -0.10 -0.39
CA ALA A 154 -6.51 0.20 -1.78
C ALA A 154 -7.58 -0.30 -2.78
N ILE A 155 -8.16 -1.49 -2.55
CA ILE A 155 -9.29 -2.01 -3.34
C ILE A 155 -10.53 -1.11 -3.17
N GLU A 156 -10.90 -0.76 -1.94
CA GLU A 156 -12.04 0.11 -1.68
C GLU A 156 -11.87 1.50 -2.28
N TYR A 157 -10.66 2.07 -2.17
CA TYR A 157 -10.34 3.35 -2.80
C TYR A 157 -10.45 3.28 -4.34
N ALA A 158 -9.91 2.22 -4.95
CA ALA A 158 -9.98 2.05 -6.40
C ALA A 158 -11.42 1.84 -6.93
N LEU A 159 -12.31 1.30 -6.11
CA LEU A 159 -13.74 1.19 -6.42
C LEU A 159 -14.48 2.53 -6.27
N ALA A 160 -14.09 3.33 -5.27
CA ALA A 160 -14.74 4.61 -4.97
C ALA A 160 -14.24 5.78 -5.86
N HIS A 161 -12.94 5.79 -6.19
CA HIS A 161 -12.24 6.88 -6.87
C HIS A 161 -11.33 6.41 -8.01
N PRO A 162 -11.82 5.57 -8.95
CA PRO A 162 -10.99 5.00 -10.02
C PRO A 162 -10.34 6.05 -10.92
N GLU A 163 -11.00 7.22 -11.08
CA GLU A 163 -10.54 8.33 -11.92
C GLU A 163 -9.28 9.04 -11.42
N ASN A 164 -8.91 8.84 -10.15
CA ASN A 164 -7.76 9.49 -9.53
C ASN A 164 -6.45 8.69 -9.69
N LEU A 165 -6.55 7.42 -10.13
CA LEU A 165 -5.44 6.49 -10.11
C LEU A 165 -4.75 6.34 -11.47
N LYS A 166 -3.42 6.47 -11.51
CA LYS A 166 -2.54 6.02 -12.58
C LYS A 166 -2.26 4.52 -12.51
N GLY A 167 -2.15 3.97 -11.32
CA GLY A 167 -1.88 2.57 -11.05
C GLY A 167 -2.27 2.13 -9.65
N LEU A 168 -2.45 0.84 -9.48
CA LEU A 168 -2.80 0.20 -8.21
C LEU A 168 -1.85 -0.97 -7.92
N VAL A 169 -1.41 -1.10 -6.68
CA VAL A 169 -0.65 -2.27 -6.21
C VAL A 169 -1.35 -2.86 -5.00
N ILE A 170 -1.74 -4.13 -5.09
CA ILE A 170 -2.33 -4.91 -4.01
C ILE A 170 -1.31 -5.96 -3.61
N SER A 171 -0.69 -5.76 -2.46
CA SER A 171 0.38 -6.62 -1.97
C SER A 171 -0.09 -7.48 -0.80
N ASN A 172 0.07 -8.79 -0.95
CA ASN A 172 -0.17 -9.75 0.14
C ASN A 172 -1.55 -9.55 0.80
N MET A 173 -2.61 -9.43 -0.05
CA MET A 173 -3.99 -9.29 0.41
C MET A 173 -4.98 -9.87 -0.60
N MET A 174 -5.89 -10.72 -0.11
CA MET A 174 -7.00 -11.28 -0.86
C MET A 174 -8.17 -10.28 -0.92
N ALA A 175 -8.99 -10.36 -1.98
CA ALA A 175 -10.20 -9.52 -2.11
C ALA A 175 -11.40 -10.09 -1.34
N SER A 176 -11.20 -11.05 -0.44
CA SER A 176 -12.27 -11.70 0.34
C SER A 176 -11.73 -12.21 1.66
N ILE A 177 -12.24 -11.69 2.77
CA ILE A 177 -11.93 -12.19 4.12
C ILE A 177 -12.55 -13.59 4.36
N PRO A 178 -13.77 -13.91 3.90
CA PRO A 178 -14.24 -15.30 3.96
C PRO A 178 -13.30 -16.31 3.30
N ALA A 179 -12.73 -15.98 2.13
CA ALA A 179 -11.77 -16.85 1.46
C ALA A 179 -10.42 -16.93 2.23
N TYR A 180 -9.94 -15.81 2.79
CA TYR A 180 -8.78 -15.79 3.66
C TYR A 180 -8.99 -16.69 4.90
N ASN A 181 -10.12 -16.56 5.59
CA ASN A 181 -10.46 -17.38 6.75
C ASN A 181 -10.56 -18.88 6.40
N GLU A 182 -11.10 -19.22 5.24
CA GLU A 182 -11.15 -20.60 4.77
C GLU A 182 -9.75 -21.16 4.52
N TYR A 183 -8.85 -20.39 3.88
CA TYR A 183 -7.45 -20.80 3.68
C TYR A 183 -6.71 -20.96 5.02
N ALA A 184 -6.86 -20.02 5.93
CA ALA A 184 -6.28 -20.11 7.27
C ALA A 184 -6.75 -21.39 8.00
N LYS A 185 -8.04 -21.66 7.97
CA LYS A 185 -8.66 -22.82 8.65
C LYS A 185 -8.28 -24.15 8.02
N THR A 186 -8.21 -24.24 6.69
CA THR A 186 -8.06 -25.53 5.98
C THR A 186 -6.62 -25.84 5.61
N VAL A 187 -5.73 -24.85 5.56
CA VAL A 187 -4.33 -25.03 5.15
C VAL A 187 -3.35 -24.64 6.25
N LEU A 188 -3.47 -23.41 6.80
CA LEU A 188 -2.43 -22.88 7.68
C LEU A 188 -2.53 -23.45 9.10
N MET A 189 -3.70 -23.39 9.71
CA MET A 189 -3.93 -23.92 11.08
C MET A 189 -3.61 -25.41 11.20
N PRO A 190 -4.02 -26.28 10.25
CA PRO A 190 -3.66 -27.72 10.32
C PRO A 190 -2.17 -28.01 10.19
N ALA A 191 -1.38 -27.06 9.71
CA ALA A 191 0.09 -27.21 9.63
C ALA A 191 0.81 -26.82 10.93
N MET A 192 0.13 -26.17 11.87
CA MET A 192 0.67 -25.82 13.18
C MET A 192 0.84 -27.07 14.08
N ASP A 193 1.67 -26.95 15.13
CA ASP A 193 1.65 -27.94 16.21
C ASP A 193 0.24 -28.04 16.83
N PRO A 194 -0.38 -29.21 16.90
CA PRO A 194 -1.77 -29.35 17.35
C PRO A 194 -2.02 -28.88 18.80
N LYS A 195 -0.99 -28.96 19.67
CA LYS A 195 -1.12 -28.51 21.07
C LYS A 195 -1.04 -27.00 21.13
N ALA A 196 -0.10 -26.40 20.38
CA ALA A 196 0.00 -24.95 20.27
C ALA A 196 -1.30 -24.35 19.70
N LEU A 197 -1.84 -24.92 18.63
CA LEU A 197 -3.10 -24.48 18.04
C LEU A 197 -4.27 -24.55 19.04
N ALA A 198 -4.40 -25.67 19.76
CA ALA A 198 -5.47 -25.83 20.76
C ALA A 198 -5.37 -24.82 21.90
N GLU A 199 -4.15 -24.51 22.38
CA GLU A 199 -3.92 -23.52 23.44
C GLU A 199 -4.20 -22.09 22.92
N VAL A 200 -3.74 -21.73 21.71
CA VAL A 200 -4.05 -20.44 21.06
C VAL A 200 -5.58 -20.26 20.93
N GLN A 201 -6.27 -21.25 20.39
CA GLN A 201 -7.74 -21.19 20.26
C GLN A 201 -8.47 -21.08 21.61
N ALA A 202 -7.95 -21.71 22.68
CA ALA A 202 -8.51 -21.57 24.01
C ALA A 202 -8.37 -20.15 24.55
N ILE A 203 -7.20 -19.50 24.34
CA ILE A 203 -6.95 -18.10 24.70
C ILE A 203 -7.90 -17.16 23.90
N GLU A 204 -8.02 -17.35 22.58
CA GLU A 204 -8.89 -16.54 21.72
C GLU A 204 -10.37 -16.68 22.11
N ASN A 205 -10.84 -17.92 22.40
CA ASN A 205 -12.21 -18.16 22.85
C ASN A 205 -12.50 -17.52 24.21
N ALA A 206 -11.49 -17.44 25.10
CA ALA A 206 -11.59 -16.75 26.38
C ALA A 206 -11.45 -15.22 26.23
N LYS A 207 -11.08 -14.71 25.06
CA LYS A 207 -10.72 -13.31 24.79
C LYS A 207 -9.61 -12.78 25.72
N ASP A 208 -8.71 -13.66 26.14
CA ASP A 208 -7.59 -13.36 27.04
C ASP A 208 -6.34 -12.95 26.24
N TYR A 209 -6.48 -11.92 25.40
CA TYR A 209 -5.45 -11.49 24.43
C TYR A 209 -4.19 -10.91 25.09
N GLU A 210 -4.27 -10.48 26.35
CA GLU A 210 -3.13 -10.03 27.17
C GLU A 210 -2.34 -11.20 27.78
N ASN A 211 -2.77 -12.43 27.56
CA ASN A 211 -2.07 -13.61 28.08
C ASN A 211 -0.68 -13.70 27.45
N PRO A 212 0.41 -13.68 28.23
CA PRO A 212 1.77 -13.72 27.67
C PRO A 212 2.04 -14.96 26.85
N ARG A 213 1.36 -16.09 27.14
CA ARG A 213 1.48 -17.34 26.36
C ARG A 213 0.96 -17.19 24.94
N TYR A 214 0.08 -16.21 24.66
CA TYR A 214 -0.54 -16.04 23.33
C TYR A 214 0.50 -15.80 22.25
N MET A 215 1.34 -14.79 22.41
CA MET A 215 2.40 -14.48 21.44
C MET A 215 3.56 -15.49 21.51
N ASP A 216 3.87 -16.05 22.69
CA ASP A 216 4.86 -17.13 22.83
C ASP A 216 4.51 -18.38 21.99
N LEU A 217 3.21 -18.61 21.76
CA LEU A 217 2.74 -19.71 20.92
C LEU A 217 2.63 -19.30 19.44
N LEU A 218 2.08 -18.11 19.16
CA LEU A 218 1.84 -17.66 17.80
C LEU A 218 3.13 -17.38 17.03
N VAL A 219 4.11 -16.72 17.66
CA VAL A 219 5.32 -16.32 16.96
C VAL A 219 6.05 -17.52 16.36
N PRO A 220 6.50 -18.53 17.12
CA PRO A 220 7.27 -19.65 16.56
C PRO A 220 6.43 -20.62 15.72
N ASN A 221 5.11 -20.73 15.96
CA ASN A 221 4.27 -21.71 15.28
C ASN A 221 3.51 -21.16 14.06
N PHE A 222 3.45 -19.83 13.91
CA PHE A 222 2.71 -19.20 12.82
C PHE A 222 3.44 -18.00 12.21
N TYR A 223 3.89 -17.03 13.01
CA TYR A 223 4.45 -15.78 12.48
C TYR A 223 5.80 -15.98 11.81
N GLU A 224 6.69 -16.77 12.38
CA GLU A 224 7.99 -17.13 11.77
C GLU A 224 7.84 -18.01 10.50
N LEU A 225 6.66 -18.52 10.24
CA LEU A 225 6.39 -19.36 9.07
C LEU A 225 5.66 -18.60 7.96
N HIS A 226 4.76 -17.67 8.34
CA HIS A 226 3.80 -17.07 7.40
C HIS A 226 3.81 -15.55 7.37
N ILE A 227 4.28 -14.87 8.43
CA ILE A 227 4.37 -13.40 8.47
C ILE A 227 5.74 -12.92 7.98
N LEU A 228 6.82 -13.38 8.63
CA LEU A 228 8.19 -13.12 8.19
C LEU A 228 9.04 -14.34 8.47
N ARG A 229 9.52 -15.01 7.43
CA ARG A 229 10.18 -16.33 7.49
C ARG A 229 11.63 -16.24 7.92
N MET A 230 11.82 -15.86 9.17
CA MET A 230 13.07 -15.90 9.90
C MET A 230 12.78 -15.95 11.40
N PRO A 231 13.75 -16.41 12.24
CA PRO A 231 13.60 -16.34 13.69
C PRO A 231 13.28 -14.91 14.14
N ALA A 232 12.35 -14.76 15.10
CA ALA A 232 11.87 -13.45 15.53
C ALA A 232 12.97 -12.55 16.12
N ASP A 233 14.01 -13.15 16.74
CA ASP A 233 15.19 -12.42 17.24
C ASP A 233 16.10 -11.86 16.12
N GLN A 234 15.85 -12.25 14.86
CA GLN A 234 16.55 -11.75 13.68
C GLN A 234 15.68 -10.82 12.81
N TRP A 235 14.45 -10.54 13.24
CA TRP A 235 13.59 -9.64 12.48
C TRP A 235 14.22 -8.24 12.37
N PRO A 236 14.15 -7.61 11.19
CA PRO A 236 14.68 -6.26 10.98
C PRO A 236 14.07 -5.25 11.94
N ASP A 237 14.89 -4.29 12.39
CA ASP A 237 14.45 -3.23 13.30
C ASP A 237 13.17 -2.51 12.88
N PRO A 238 12.95 -2.14 11.59
CA PRO A 238 11.70 -1.51 11.16
C PRO A 238 10.47 -2.40 11.40
N VAL A 239 10.59 -3.70 11.23
CA VAL A 239 9.51 -4.66 11.51
C VAL A 239 9.21 -4.70 13.00
N ASN A 240 10.25 -4.84 13.85
CA ASN A 240 10.10 -4.86 15.29
C ASN A 240 9.46 -3.57 15.82
N ARG A 241 9.86 -2.40 15.29
CA ARG A 241 9.26 -1.10 15.65
C ARG A 241 7.78 -1.02 15.27
N ALA A 242 7.42 -1.52 14.09
CA ALA A 242 6.04 -1.52 13.62
C ALA A 242 5.13 -2.41 14.49
N PHE A 243 5.60 -3.61 14.85
CA PHE A 243 4.86 -4.51 15.76
C PHE A 243 4.73 -3.91 17.17
N ALA A 244 5.80 -3.33 17.69
CA ALA A 244 5.79 -2.72 19.03
C ALA A 244 4.83 -1.51 19.16
N LYS A 245 4.47 -0.88 18.04
CA LYS A 245 3.58 0.29 17.98
C LYS A 245 2.18 -0.05 17.45
N LEU A 246 1.87 -1.32 17.21
CA LEU A 246 0.54 -1.72 16.74
C LEU A 246 -0.54 -1.22 17.68
N ASN A 247 -1.47 -0.43 17.17
CA ASN A 247 -2.59 0.09 17.96
C ASN A 247 -3.71 -0.95 18.05
N HIS A 248 -3.78 -1.64 19.17
CA HIS A 248 -4.79 -2.66 19.44
C HIS A 248 -6.22 -2.12 19.51
N ASP A 249 -6.42 -0.82 19.84
CA ASP A 249 -7.76 -0.18 19.82
C ASP A 249 -8.29 -0.05 18.36
N VAL A 250 -7.43 -0.12 17.37
CA VAL A 250 -7.78 -0.15 15.94
C VAL A 250 -7.77 -1.58 15.39
N TYR A 251 -6.69 -2.33 15.69
CA TYR A 251 -6.43 -3.66 15.14
C TYR A 251 -7.51 -4.67 15.53
N ILE A 252 -7.75 -4.86 16.83
CA ILE A 252 -8.66 -5.91 17.33
C ILE A 252 -10.10 -5.71 16.85
N PRO A 253 -10.69 -4.48 16.90
CA PRO A 253 -12.06 -4.29 16.40
C PRO A 253 -12.24 -4.54 14.90
N LEU A 254 -11.22 -4.30 14.09
CA LEU A 254 -11.29 -4.48 12.62
C LEU A 254 -10.86 -5.88 12.19
N GLN A 255 -9.63 -6.30 12.56
CA GLN A 255 -9.02 -7.55 12.13
C GLN A 255 -9.41 -8.72 13.07
N GLY A 256 -9.30 -8.53 14.36
CA GLY A 256 -9.33 -9.59 15.36
C GLY A 256 -8.00 -9.69 16.10
N PRO A 257 -7.79 -10.75 16.91
CA PRO A 257 -6.64 -10.82 17.84
C PRO A 257 -5.31 -11.18 17.18
N SER A 258 -5.31 -11.78 15.98
CA SER A 258 -4.10 -12.30 15.33
C SER A 258 -4.21 -12.35 13.81
N GLU A 259 -3.13 -12.80 13.16
CA GLU A 259 -3.05 -13.04 11.72
C GLU A 259 -3.49 -14.48 11.31
N MET A 260 -4.11 -15.23 12.21
CA MET A 260 -4.67 -16.56 11.89
C MET A 260 -6.04 -16.51 11.22
N GLY A 261 -6.44 -15.38 10.70
CA GLY A 261 -7.75 -15.10 10.12
C GLY A 261 -8.27 -13.76 10.64
N ALA A 262 -9.43 -13.33 10.15
CA ALA A 262 -10.08 -12.12 10.61
C ALA A 262 -11.42 -12.43 11.26
N SER A 263 -11.70 -11.84 12.42
CA SER A 263 -12.92 -12.03 13.22
C SER A 263 -13.58 -10.72 13.64
N GLY A 264 -12.97 -9.57 13.32
CA GLY A 264 -13.52 -8.25 13.60
C GLY A 264 -14.53 -7.78 12.56
N LYS A 265 -14.67 -6.45 12.41
CA LYS A 265 -15.59 -5.84 11.43
C LYS A 265 -15.30 -6.24 9.98
N LEU A 266 -14.10 -6.72 9.69
CA LEU A 266 -13.70 -7.19 8.36
C LEU A 266 -14.27 -8.59 8.02
N LEU A 267 -14.84 -9.33 8.97
CA LEU A 267 -15.24 -10.74 8.83
C LEU A 267 -15.98 -11.05 7.51
N ASP A 268 -16.91 -10.21 7.13
CA ASP A 268 -17.78 -10.41 5.96
C ASP A 268 -17.35 -9.60 4.74
N TRP A 269 -16.17 -8.93 4.79
CA TRP A 269 -15.69 -8.13 3.68
C TRP A 269 -15.30 -9.00 2.48
N ASP A 270 -15.96 -8.78 1.34
CA ASP A 270 -15.74 -9.50 0.09
C ASP A 270 -15.98 -8.59 -1.12
N ARG A 271 -14.93 -8.34 -1.91
CA ARG A 271 -14.92 -7.59 -3.16
C ARG A 271 -14.53 -8.44 -4.37
N SER A 272 -14.54 -9.75 -4.22
CA SER A 272 -14.19 -10.69 -5.29
C SER A 272 -15.00 -10.47 -6.57
N ARG A 273 -16.28 -10.12 -6.44
CA ARG A 273 -17.19 -9.85 -7.56
C ARG A 273 -17.01 -8.48 -8.18
N ASP A 274 -16.38 -7.54 -7.46
CA ASP A 274 -16.19 -6.16 -7.89
C ASP A 274 -14.87 -5.96 -8.65
N LEU A 275 -13.92 -6.91 -8.57
CA LEU A 275 -12.62 -6.85 -9.24
C LEU A 275 -12.69 -6.52 -10.73
N PRO A 276 -13.66 -7.05 -11.54
CA PRO A 276 -13.78 -6.69 -12.95
C PRO A 276 -14.13 -5.22 -13.21
N SER A 277 -14.56 -4.46 -12.22
CA SER A 277 -14.86 -3.02 -12.35
C SER A 277 -13.61 -2.15 -12.18
N ILE A 278 -12.54 -2.64 -11.56
CA ILE A 278 -11.26 -1.93 -11.40
C ILE A 278 -10.50 -1.99 -12.72
N LYS A 279 -10.52 -0.88 -13.47
CA LYS A 279 -9.91 -0.78 -14.82
C LYS A 279 -8.49 -0.25 -14.82
N VAL A 280 -8.05 0.37 -13.73
CA VAL A 280 -6.70 0.90 -13.59
C VAL A 280 -5.66 -0.22 -13.74
N PRO A 281 -4.47 0.01 -14.34
CA PRO A 281 -3.39 -0.96 -14.34
C PRO A 281 -3.08 -1.40 -12.90
N THR A 282 -3.17 -2.71 -12.65
CA THR A 282 -3.07 -3.24 -11.27
C THR A 282 -2.03 -4.35 -11.19
N LEU A 283 -1.13 -4.24 -10.21
CA LEU A 283 -0.22 -5.30 -9.80
C LEU A 283 -0.76 -5.99 -8.56
N VAL A 284 -0.92 -7.31 -8.61
CA VAL A 284 -1.21 -8.16 -7.45
C VAL A 284 0.07 -8.89 -7.08
N ILE A 285 0.54 -8.77 -5.84
CA ILE A 285 1.73 -9.45 -5.34
C ILE A 285 1.30 -10.51 -4.33
N GLY A 286 1.65 -11.76 -4.59
CA GLY A 286 1.40 -12.88 -3.69
C GLY A 286 2.68 -13.68 -3.43
N ALA A 287 2.74 -14.39 -2.32
CA ALA A 287 3.91 -15.11 -1.89
C ALA A 287 3.59 -16.55 -1.47
N ARG A 288 4.58 -17.43 -1.60
CA ARG A 288 4.40 -18.88 -1.41
C ARG A 288 3.95 -19.25 0.00
N TYR A 289 4.49 -18.59 0.99
CA TYR A 289 4.32 -18.94 2.40
C TYR A 289 3.44 -17.96 3.17
N ASP A 290 2.76 -17.09 2.41
CA ASP A 290 1.88 -16.05 2.93
C ASP A 290 0.69 -16.61 3.73
N THR A 291 0.12 -15.79 4.57
CA THR A 291 -1.21 -16.00 5.15
C THR A 291 -2.32 -15.90 4.10
N MET A 292 -2.03 -15.25 2.97
CA MET A 292 -2.92 -15.12 1.81
C MET A 292 -2.67 -16.24 0.79
N ASP A 293 -3.71 -16.95 0.34
CA ASP A 293 -3.57 -18.03 -0.64
C ASP A 293 -2.96 -17.51 -1.96
N PRO A 294 -1.75 -17.93 -2.35
CA PRO A 294 -1.13 -17.47 -3.59
C PRO A 294 -1.92 -17.85 -4.85
N LYS A 295 -2.71 -18.92 -4.81
CA LYS A 295 -3.59 -19.32 -5.93
C LYS A 295 -4.77 -18.37 -6.06
N TYR A 296 -5.33 -17.91 -4.93
CA TYR A 296 -6.37 -16.91 -4.95
C TYR A 296 -5.82 -15.56 -5.44
N MET A 297 -4.62 -15.18 -5.02
CA MET A 297 -3.97 -13.95 -5.50
C MET A 297 -3.73 -13.97 -7.01
N GLU A 298 -3.29 -15.11 -7.57
CA GLU A 298 -3.17 -15.30 -9.02
C GLU A 298 -4.52 -15.23 -9.73
N TRP A 299 -5.56 -15.87 -9.17
CA TRP A 299 -6.92 -15.78 -9.68
C TRP A 299 -7.42 -14.34 -9.65
N MET A 300 -7.21 -13.61 -8.55
CA MET A 300 -7.60 -12.22 -8.38
C MET A 300 -7.00 -11.32 -9.46
N ALA A 301 -5.71 -11.48 -9.77
CA ALA A 301 -5.06 -10.76 -10.85
C ALA A 301 -5.71 -11.02 -12.24
N LYS A 302 -6.21 -12.25 -12.46
CA LYS A 302 -6.92 -12.62 -13.71
C LYS A 302 -8.35 -12.05 -13.79
N GLN A 303 -8.97 -11.67 -12.66
CA GLN A 303 -10.29 -11.01 -12.64
C GLN A 303 -10.19 -9.51 -12.97
N LEU A 304 -9.03 -8.90 -12.72
CA LEU A 304 -8.76 -7.50 -13.01
C LEU A 304 -8.49 -7.31 -14.51
N PRO A 305 -9.21 -6.43 -15.23
CA PRO A 305 -9.05 -6.26 -16.69
C PRO A 305 -7.63 -5.89 -17.13
N ASN A 306 -6.89 -5.15 -16.30
CA ASN A 306 -5.49 -4.78 -16.51
C ASN A 306 -4.60 -5.30 -15.37
N GLY A 307 -4.92 -6.49 -14.86
CA GLY A 307 -4.20 -7.14 -13.77
C GLY A 307 -2.91 -7.80 -14.22
N THR A 308 -1.88 -7.70 -13.39
CA THR A 308 -0.61 -8.42 -13.51
C THR A 308 -0.33 -9.14 -12.20
N TYR A 309 0.16 -10.36 -12.23
CA TYR A 309 0.53 -11.11 -11.03
C TYR A 309 2.05 -11.17 -10.87
N LEU A 310 2.53 -10.86 -9.68
CA LEU A 310 3.91 -11.08 -9.24
C LEU A 310 3.91 -12.15 -8.15
N TYR A 311 4.58 -13.27 -8.41
CA TYR A 311 4.73 -14.35 -7.44
C TYR A 311 6.11 -14.32 -6.78
N CYS A 312 6.15 -14.31 -5.46
CA CYS A 312 7.35 -14.36 -4.62
C CYS A 312 7.56 -15.79 -4.09
N PRO A 313 8.39 -16.63 -4.75
CA PRO A 313 8.48 -18.05 -4.43
C PRO A 313 9.14 -18.35 -3.08
N ASN A 314 9.91 -17.42 -2.54
CA ASN A 314 10.58 -17.56 -1.23
C ASN A 314 9.91 -16.71 -0.14
N GLY A 315 8.95 -15.84 -0.51
CA GLY A 315 8.33 -14.86 0.37
C GLY A 315 7.18 -15.41 1.19
N SER A 316 6.89 -14.67 2.26
CA SER A 316 5.71 -14.80 3.11
C SER A 316 4.85 -13.53 3.08
N HIS A 317 4.07 -13.24 4.12
CA HIS A 317 3.26 -12.02 4.21
C HIS A 317 4.10 -10.73 4.08
N MET A 318 5.35 -10.78 4.55
CA MET A 318 6.33 -9.72 4.38
C MET A 318 7.37 -10.07 3.30
N ALA A 319 6.90 -10.46 2.11
CA ALA A 319 7.77 -10.78 0.97
C ALA A 319 8.73 -9.64 0.58
N LEU A 320 8.41 -8.41 0.96
CA LEU A 320 9.30 -7.25 0.83
C LEU A 320 10.58 -7.36 1.68
N TYR A 321 10.68 -8.36 2.57
CA TYR A 321 11.88 -8.70 3.35
C TYR A 321 12.44 -10.07 2.98
N ASP A 322 11.64 -11.11 2.99
CA ASP A 322 12.13 -12.49 2.84
C ASP A 322 12.21 -13.00 1.38
N ASP A 323 11.67 -12.23 0.41
CA ASP A 323 11.93 -12.40 -1.04
C ASP A 323 12.16 -11.04 -1.73
N GLN A 324 12.97 -10.22 -1.10
CA GLN A 324 13.13 -8.78 -1.38
C GLN A 324 13.47 -8.48 -2.84
N ALA A 325 14.42 -9.22 -3.44
CA ALA A 325 14.83 -9.00 -4.82
C ALA A 325 13.67 -9.24 -5.81
N THR A 326 13.01 -10.40 -5.73
CA THR A 326 11.84 -10.73 -6.57
C THR A 326 10.75 -9.67 -6.43
N TYR A 327 10.48 -9.28 -5.18
CA TYR A 327 9.44 -8.32 -4.84
C TYR A 327 9.69 -6.94 -5.47
N PHE A 328 10.84 -6.33 -5.17
CA PHE A 328 11.11 -4.95 -5.62
C PHE A 328 11.45 -4.85 -7.10
N GLU A 329 12.16 -5.81 -7.68
CA GLU A 329 12.41 -5.83 -9.13
C GLU A 329 11.09 -5.93 -9.92
N GLY A 330 10.16 -6.77 -9.47
CA GLY A 330 8.83 -6.90 -10.06
C GLY A 330 7.97 -5.65 -9.90
N LEU A 331 7.95 -5.05 -8.71
CA LEU A 331 7.25 -3.81 -8.42
C LEU A 331 7.79 -2.64 -9.29
N ILE A 332 9.11 -2.43 -9.32
CA ILE A 332 9.75 -1.36 -10.10
C ILE A 332 9.46 -1.54 -11.60
N LYS A 333 9.54 -2.78 -12.10
CA LYS A 333 9.20 -3.09 -13.50
C LYS A 333 7.77 -2.70 -13.83
N PHE A 334 6.81 -2.99 -12.95
CA PHE A 334 5.41 -2.58 -13.12
C PHE A 334 5.27 -1.07 -13.13
N LEU A 335 5.86 -0.36 -12.15
CA LEU A 335 5.78 1.10 -12.03
C LEU A 335 6.32 1.80 -13.28
N HIS A 336 7.47 1.34 -13.81
CA HIS A 336 8.02 1.89 -15.06
C HIS A 336 7.16 1.55 -16.28
N ALA A 337 6.52 0.37 -16.30
CA ALA A 337 5.68 -0.05 -17.44
C ALA A 337 4.41 0.79 -17.58
N ILE A 338 3.80 1.23 -16.47
CA ILE A 338 2.62 2.10 -16.51
C ILE A 338 2.96 3.54 -16.90
N ASP A 339 4.19 3.99 -16.65
CA ASP A 339 4.67 5.32 -17.06
C ASP A 339 4.89 5.42 -18.58
N THR A 340 5.32 4.34 -19.23
CA THR A 340 5.64 4.33 -20.66
C THR A 340 4.41 4.13 -21.56
N LYS A 341 3.29 3.62 -21.05
CA LYS A 341 2.06 3.37 -21.85
C LYS A 341 1.38 4.67 -22.31
N GLU A 342 1.44 5.73 -21.53
CA GLU A 342 0.83 7.03 -21.85
C GLU A 342 1.56 7.81 -22.96
N SER A 343 2.85 7.52 -23.22
CA SER A 343 3.61 8.16 -24.29
C SER A 343 3.25 7.65 -25.70
N LYS A 344 2.28 6.73 -25.85
CA LYS A 344 1.89 6.09 -27.12
C LYS A 344 0.40 6.28 -27.48
N SER A 345 -0.37 7.00 -26.68
CA SER A 345 -1.77 7.40 -26.97
C SER A 345 -1.85 8.90 -27.39
#